data_589911097b8d59a95d7aa193e17df1e1
#
_entry.id   589911097b8d59a95d7aa193e17df1e1
#
_cell.length_a   1.000
_cell.length_b   1.000
_cell.length_c   1.000
_cell.angle_alpha   90.00
_cell.angle_beta   90.00
_cell.angle_gamma   90.00
#
_symmetry.space_group_name_H-M   'P 1'
#
loop_
_entity.id
_entity.type
_entity.pdbx_description
1 polymer ?
#
loop_
_entity_poly.entity_id
_entity_poly.type
_entity_poly.pdbx_seq_one_letter_code
_entity_poly.pdbx_strand_id
1 'polypeptide(L)'
;MFVTKTINKAGIYLLRFFLNGQETPVVVDDFLPVTPRGNPAFASCRDGEIWVSLLEKAWAKLHGTYARTEGGLPCFAASHIMGVPAESFHHDAESENPEAFYNMLKQADRRNFTMMAASHGQGENRNEEGVISGHAYSLISIHEVKSEGQTVRLLRLRNPWGSGEWQGDWSDKSQLWTPTLKK
;
A
#
# COMPACT_ATOMS: atom_id res chain seq x y z
N MET A 1 -14.15 -4.54 7.12
CA MET A 1 -13.74 -5.21 5.89
C MET A 1 -14.35 -6.61 5.79
N PHE A 2 -13.67 -7.74 6.05
CA PHE A 2 -14.34 -9.06 6.02
C PHE A 2 -15.35 -9.21 7.15
N VAL A 3 -16.60 -9.55 6.78
CA VAL A 3 -17.67 -9.93 7.71
C VAL A 3 -17.67 -11.46 7.86
N THR A 4 -17.57 -12.21 6.76
CA THR A 4 -17.33 -13.65 6.78
C THR A 4 -15.85 -13.90 7.08
N LYS A 5 -15.54 -14.40 8.29
CA LYS A 5 -14.15 -14.54 8.78
C LYS A 5 -13.59 -15.97 8.73
N THR A 6 -14.42 -16.91 8.33
CA THR A 6 -14.05 -18.32 8.24
C THR A 6 -14.35 -18.86 6.85
N ILE A 7 -13.70 -19.95 6.49
CA ILE A 7 -13.98 -20.63 5.22
C ILE A 7 -15.45 -21.05 5.20
N ASN A 8 -16.17 -20.61 4.16
CA ASN A 8 -17.57 -20.93 3.97
C ASN A 8 -17.71 -22.04 2.93
N LYS A 9 -18.29 -23.17 3.31
CA LYS A 9 -18.50 -24.32 2.42
C LYS A 9 -19.41 -24.03 1.23
N ALA A 10 -20.26 -22.99 1.32
CA ALA A 10 -21.08 -22.53 0.19
C ALA A 10 -20.30 -21.58 -0.75
N GLY A 11 -19.04 -21.27 -0.46
CA GLY A 11 -18.22 -20.39 -1.27
C GLY A 11 -18.68 -18.92 -1.27
N ILE A 12 -19.45 -18.48 -0.27
CA ILE A 12 -20.04 -17.14 -0.24
C ILE A 12 -19.36 -16.30 0.86
N TYR A 13 -18.88 -15.12 0.49
CA TYR A 13 -18.18 -14.21 1.38
C TYR A 13 -18.79 -12.81 1.35
N LEU A 14 -19.06 -12.26 2.53
CA LEU A 14 -19.53 -10.91 2.73
C LEU A 14 -18.37 -10.02 3.17
N LEU A 15 -18.13 -8.95 2.42
CA LEU A 15 -17.21 -7.88 2.77
C LEU A 15 -17.99 -6.59 2.97
N ARG A 16 -17.42 -5.67 3.71
CA ARG A 16 -17.99 -4.36 4.00
C ARG A 16 -16.99 -3.29 3.60
N PHE A 17 -17.46 -2.37 2.78
CA PHE A 17 -16.78 -1.14 2.37
C PHE A 17 -17.56 0.08 2.83
N PHE A 18 -17.03 1.24 2.54
CA PHE A 18 -17.66 2.52 2.85
C PHE A 18 -17.63 3.42 1.60
N LEU A 19 -18.78 3.73 1.02
CA LEU A 19 -18.90 4.67 -0.08
C LEU A 19 -19.54 5.95 0.46
N ASN A 20 -18.87 7.09 0.26
CA ASN A 20 -19.33 8.39 0.77
C ASN A 20 -19.67 8.34 2.27
N GLY A 21 -18.86 7.63 3.06
CA GLY A 21 -19.08 7.44 4.50
C GLY A 21 -20.18 6.46 4.88
N GLN A 22 -20.89 5.86 3.91
CA GLN A 22 -21.96 4.89 4.16
C GLN A 22 -21.45 3.46 4.01
N GLU A 23 -21.81 2.63 4.98
CA GLU A 23 -21.51 1.21 4.95
C GLU A 23 -22.16 0.53 3.74
N THR A 24 -21.35 -0.13 2.93
CA THR A 24 -21.77 -0.77 1.69
C THR A 24 -21.35 -2.26 1.72
N PRO A 25 -22.29 -3.18 1.98
CA PRO A 25 -21.99 -4.60 1.96
C PRO A 25 -21.82 -5.11 0.53
N VAL A 26 -20.82 -5.97 0.31
CA VAL A 26 -20.53 -6.61 -0.97
C VAL A 26 -20.39 -8.11 -0.76
N VAL A 27 -21.24 -8.87 -1.42
CA VAL A 27 -21.19 -10.34 -1.42
C VAL A 27 -20.45 -10.81 -2.66
N VAL A 28 -19.52 -11.74 -2.49
CA VAL A 28 -18.79 -12.40 -3.59
C VAL A 28 -18.76 -13.92 -3.35
N ASP A 29 -18.57 -14.66 -4.42
CA ASP A 29 -18.27 -16.09 -4.38
C ASP A 29 -16.74 -16.30 -4.46
N ASP A 30 -16.28 -17.55 -4.29
CA ASP A 30 -14.87 -17.95 -4.34
C ASP A 30 -14.39 -18.41 -5.74
N PHE A 31 -15.19 -18.21 -6.77
CA PHE A 31 -14.75 -18.40 -8.15
C PHE A 31 -13.86 -17.23 -8.55
N LEU A 32 -12.57 -17.45 -8.59
CA LEU A 32 -11.57 -16.41 -8.87
C LEU A 32 -11.06 -16.55 -10.32
N PRO A 33 -10.77 -15.42 -11.00
CA PRO A 33 -10.14 -15.44 -12.30
C PRO A 33 -8.74 -16.08 -12.21
N VAL A 34 -8.47 -17.00 -13.14
CA VAL A 34 -7.17 -17.67 -13.24
C VAL A 34 -6.58 -17.53 -14.63
N THR A 35 -5.28 -17.55 -14.72
CA THR A 35 -4.55 -17.65 -15.98
C THR A 35 -4.73 -19.03 -16.61
N PRO A 36 -4.40 -19.24 -17.91
CA PRO A 36 -4.39 -20.56 -18.52
C PRO A 36 -3.54 -21.60 -17.81
N ARG A 37 -2.59 -21.18 -16.97
CA ARG A 37 -1.73 -22.05 -16.14
C ARG A 37 -2.33 -22.38 -14.77
N GLY A 38 -3.54 -21.89 -14.46
CA GLY A 38 -4.22 -22.12 -13.20
C GLY A 38 -3.80 -21.23 -12.04
N ASN A 39 -2.92 -20.25 -12.27
CA ASN A 39 -2.54 -19.27 -11.26
C ASN A 39 -3.57 -18.13 -11.17
N PRO A 40 -3.77 -17.47 -10.02
CA PRO A 40 -4.57 -16.27 -9.93
C PRO A 40 -4.17 -15.26 -11.01
N ALA A 41 -5.17 -14.69 -11.71
CA ALA A 41 -4.93 -13.74 -12.80
C ALA A 41 -4.61 -12.32 -12.28
N PHE A 42 -4.97 -12.04 -11.04
CA PHE A 42 -4.81 -10.75 -10.37
C PHE A 42 -4.12 -10.92 -9.02
N ALA A 43 -4.45 -10.11 -8.02
CA ALA A 43 -3.82 -10.14 -6.72
C ALA A 43 -3.93 -11.52 -6.03
N SER A 44 -2.84 -11.93 -5.40
CA SER A 44 -2.76 -13.21 -4.68
C SER A 44 -1.80 -13.12 -3.49
N CYS A 45 -1.94 -14.04 -2.53
CA CYS A 45 -0.96 -14.26 -1.47
C CYS A 45 0.01 -15.38 -1.84
N ARG A 46 1.25 -15.28 -1.33
CA ARG A 46 2.29 -16.31 -1.57
C ARG A 46 1.97 -17.62 -0.86
N ASP A 47 1.29 -17.56 0.27
CA ASP A 47 1.03 -18.70 1.15
C ASP A 47 -0.29 -19.45 0.83
N GLY A 48 -0.87 -19.20 -0.35
CA GLY A 48 -2.11 -19.84 -0.78
C GLY A 48 -3.39 -19.33 -0.11
N GLU A 49 -3.31 -18.27 0.67
CA GLU A 49 -4.49 -17.62 1.24
C GLU A 49 -5.29 -16.89 0.16
N ILE A 50 -6.61 -17.02 0.21
CA ILE A 50 -7.52 -16.46 -0.82
C ILE A 50 -8.07 -15.07 -0.47
N TRP A 51 -7.81 -14.56 0.73
CA TRP A 51 -8.44 -13.34 1.22
C TRP A 51 -8.10 -12.11 0.36
N VAL A 52 -6.88 -11.99 -0.16
CA VAL A 52 -6.49 -10.89 -1.04
C VAL A 52 -7.29 -10.92 -2.33
N SER A 53 -7.39 -12.09 -2.95
CA SER A 53 -8.16 -12.27 -4.19
C SER A 53 -9.66 -12.04 -3.99
N LEU A 54 -10.22 -12.44 -2.83
CA LEU A 54 -11.61 -12.16 -2.47
C LEU A 54 -11.84 -10.66 -2.23
N LEU A 55 -10.89 -9.99 -1.58
CA LEU A 55 -10.95 -8.54 -1.36
C LEU A 55 -10.93 -7.79 -2.69
N GLU A 56 -10.01 -8.15 -3.57
CA GLU A 56 -9.92 -7.55 -4.92
C GLU A 56 -11.17 -7.82 -5.75
N LYS A 57 -11.71 -9.03 -5.71
CA LYS A 57 -12.98 -9.35 -6.37
C LYS A 57 -14.14 -8.50 -5.86
N ALA A 58 -14.22 -8.33 -4.54
CA ALA A 58 -15.24 -7.50 -3.94
C ALA A 58 -15.05 -6.02 -4.29
N TRP A 59 -13.80 -5.56 -4.36
CA TRP A 59 -13.44 -4.22 -4.83
C TRP A 59 -13.83 -4.02 -6.30
N ALA A 60 -13.51 -4.98 -7.16
CA ALA A 60 -13.92 -4.96 -8.57
C ALA A 60 -15.44 -4.94 -8.72
N LYS A 61 -16.18 -5.72 -7.93
CA LYS A 61 -17.64 -5.70 -7.90
C LYS A 61 -18.19 -4.35 -7.44
N LEU A 62 -17.59 -3.74 -6.41
CA LEU A 62 -17.98 -2.42 -5.89
C LEU A 62 -17.84 -1.33 -6.97
N HIS A 63 -16.79 -1.39 -7.78
CA HIS A 63 -16.47 -0.43 -8.83
C HIS A 63 -16.92 -0.84 -10.24
N GLY A 64 -17.51 -2.00 -10.38
CA GLY A 64 -18.14 -2.52 -11.60
C GLY A 64 -17.35 -3.62 -12.30
N THR A 65 -16.05 -3.49 -12.48
CA THR A 65 -15.20 -4.48 -13.18
C THR A 65 -13.77 -4.49 -12.65
N TYR A 66 -13.02 -5.58 -12.90
CA TYR A 66 -11.58 -5.63 -12.63
C TYR A 66 -10.80 -4.56 -13.41
N ALA A 67 -11.20 -4.27 -14.65
CA ALA A 67 -10.53 -3.24 -15.44
C ALA A 67 -10.59 -1.83 -14.80
N ARG A 68 -11.62 -1.55 -14.01
CA ARG A 68 -11.74 -0.28 -13.29
C ARG A 68 -10.89 -0.22 -12.02
N THR A 69 -10.26 -1.31 -11.64
CA THR A 69 -9.42 -1.40 -10.44
C THR A 69 -7.94 -1.50 -10.77
N GLU A 70 -7.57 -1.34 -12.05
CA GLU A 70 -6.19 -1.39 -12.52
C GLU A 70 -5.30 -0.31 -11.89
N GLY A 71 -5.88 0.85 -11.59
CA GLY A 71 -5.17 1.94 -10.90
C GLY A 71 -6.12 2.81 -10.08
N GLY A 72 -5.56 3.72 -9.30
CA GLY A 72 -6.33 4.64 -8.48
C GLY A 72 -5.49 5.36 -7.43
N LEU A 73 -6.10 6.31 -6.74
CA LEU A 73 -5.45 7.02 -5.65
C LEU A 73 -5.58 6.21 -4.35
N PRO A 74 -4.47 5.93 -3.66
CA PRO A 74 -4.46 5.15 -2.41
C PRO A 74 -5.37 5.72 -1.32
N CYS A 75 -5.54 7.04 -1.24
CA CYS A 75 -6.41 7.69 -0.27
C CYS A 75 -7.89 7.28 -0.42
N PHE A 76 -8.38 7.12 -1.66
CA PHE A 76 -9.75 6.62 -1.88
C PHE A 76 -9.89 5.16 -1.47
N ALA A 77 -8.91 4.32 -1.81
CA ALA A 77 -8.92 2.92 -1.39
C ALA A 77 -8.94 2.81 0.14
N ALA A 78 -8.10 3.58 0.83
CA ALA A 78 -8.06 3.62 2.28
C ALA A 78 -9.41 4.04 2.88
N SER A 79 -10.02 5.13 2.40
CA SER A 79 -11.31 5.59 2.92
C SER A 79 -12.43 4.59 2.67
N HIS A 80 -12.48 3.96 1.50
CA HIS A 80 -13.49 2.98 1.17
C HIS A 80 -13.35 1.66 1.96
N ILE A 81 -12.12 1.27 2.30
CA ILE A 81 -11.87 0.04 3.07
C ILE A 81 -12.07 0.26 4.57
N MET A 82 -11.61 1.39 5.10
CA MET A 82 -11.57 1.65 6.54
C MET A 82 -12.76 2.47 7.05
N GLY A 83 -13.46 3.19 6.16
CA GLY A 83 -14.57 4.06 6.54
C GLY A 83 -14.15 5.31 7.31
N VAL A 84 -12.93 5.77 7.10
CA VAL A 84 -12.35 6.95 7.75
C VAL A 84 -11.97 8.00 6.72
N PRO A 85 -11.93 9.29 7.10
CA PRO A 85 -11.39 10.32 6.22
C PRO A 85 -9.94 10.02 5.85
N ALA A 86 -9.57 10.35 4.61
CA ALA A 86 -8.20 10.29 4.13
C ALA A 86 -7.78 11.65 3.58
N GLU A 87 -6.55 12.05 3.89
CA GLU A 87 -5.94 13.26 3.37
C GLU A 87 -4.86 12.89 2.36
N SER A 88 -4.68 13.71 1.34
CA SER A 88 -3.66 13.54 0.31
C SER A 88 -2.84 14.81 0.19
N PHE A 89 -1.52 14.65 0.19
CA PHE A 89 -0.56 15.74 0.05
C PHE A 89 0.20 15.54 -1.26
N HIS A 90 0.23 16.58 -2.09
CA HIS A 90 1.04 16.58 -3.31
C HIS A 90 2.33 17.35 -3.03
N HIS A 91 3.46 16.71 -3.32
CA HIS A 91 4.77 17.30 -3.13
C HIS A 91 5.18 18.07 -4.39
N ASP A 92 4.99 19.39 -4.37
CA ASP A 92 5.61 20.28 -5.33
C ASP A 92 6.84 20.91 -4.63
N ALA A 93 8.00 20.76 -5.25
CA ALA A 93 9.31 21.07 -4.65
C ALA A 93 9.46 22.53 -4.14
N GLU A 94 8.56 23.42 -4.50
CA GLU A 94 8.63 24.85 -4.15
C GLU A 94 7.66 25.28 -3.05
N SER A 95 6.67 24.49 -2.66
CA SER A 95 5.54 24.95 -1.83
C SER A 95 5.54 24.45 -0.40
N GLU A 96 6.38 23.49 -0.02
CA GLU A 96 6.30 22.85 1.28
C GLU A 96 7.51 23.17 2.18
N ASN A 97 7.21 23.38 3.46
CA ASN A 97 8.24 23.37 4.51
C ASN A 97 8.57 21.89 4.83
N PRO A 98 9.73 21.36 4.38
CA PRO A 98 10.08 19.94 4.56
C PRO A 98 10.13 19.52 6.04
N GLU A 99 10.49 20.46 6.92
CA GLU A 99 10.54 20.22 8.36
C GLU A 99 9.14 20.03 8.95
N ALA A 100 8.20 20.89 8.58
CA ALA A 100 6.82 20.78 9.04
C ALA A 100 6.16 19.51 8.52
N PHE A 101 6.40 19.16 7.26
CA PHE A 101 5.88 17.95 6.65
C PHE A 101 6.45 16.69 7.31
N TYR A 102 7.76 16.63 7.52
CA TYR A 102 8.38 15.52 8.23
C TYR A 102 7.81 15.34 9.64
N ASN A 103 7.63 16.44 10.38
CA ASN A 103 7.05 16.40 11.72
C ASN A 103 5.59 15.91 11.71
N MET A 104 4.83 16.28 10.70
CA MET A 104 3.46 15.76 10.50
C MET A 104 3.48 14.23 10.28
N LEU A 105 4.33 13.73 9.38
CA LEU A 105 4.47 12.28 9.15
C LEU A 105 4.89 11.54 10.42
N LYS A 106 5.84 12.09 11.18
CA LYS A 106 6.30 11.51 12.43
C LYS A 106 5.21 11.46 13.50
N GLN A 107 4.33 12.45 13.55
CA GLN A 107 3.16 12.44 14.43
C GLN A 107 2.13 11.40 13.99
N ALA A 108 1.87 11.27 12.68
CA ALA A 108 0.98 10.27 12.12
C ALA A 108 1.47 8.84 12.43
N ASP A 109 2.77 8.58 12.27
CA ASP A 109 3.42 7.31 12.61
C ASP A 109 3.24 6.97 14.12
N ARG A 110 3.54 7.92 15.01
CA ARG A 110 3.35 7.74 16.46
C ARG A 110 1.90 7.45 16.86
N ARG A 111 0.94 7.92 16.10
CA ARG A 111 -0.50 7.70 16.30
C ARG A 111 -1.01 6.45 15.59
N ASN A 112 -0.12 5.68 14.96
CA ASN A 112 -0.43 4.49 14.17
C ASN A 112 -1.44 4.77 13.04
N PHE A 113 -1.33 5.91 12.38
CA PHE A 113 -2.13 6.19 11.19
C PHE A 113 -1.66 5.30 10.04
N THR A 114 -2.62 4.83 9.24
CA THR A 114 -2.30 4.16 7.98
C THR A 114 -1.80 5.20 6.98
N MET A 115 -0.58 5.02 6.51
CA MET A 115 0.06 5.93 5.57
C MET A 115 0.47 5.22 4.29
N MET A 116 0.36 5.93 3.19
CA MET A 116 0.74 5.45 1.86
C MET A 116 1.48 6.57 1.13
N ALA A 117 2.38 6.19 0.24
CA ALA A 117 3.09 7.10 -0.64
C ALA A 117 2.88 6.68 -2.10
N ALA A 118 2.85 7.63 -3.01
CA ALA A 118 2.80 7.37 -4.44
C ALA A 118 3.92 8.14 -5.13
N SER A 119 4.59 7.50 -6.08
CA SER A 119 5.60 8.14 -6.92
C SER A 119 4.96 8.85 -8.10
N HIS A 120 5.58 9.94 -8.54
CA HIS A 120 5.18 10.65 -9.75
C HIS A 120 5.51 9.84 -11.01
N GLY A 121 4.81 10.16 -12.11
CA GLY A 121 5.05 9.60 -13.42
C GLY A 121 3.86 8.81 -13.97
N GLN A 122 4.01 8.37 -15.22
CA GLN A 122 3.05 7.51 -15.90
C GLN A 122 3.73 6.18 -16.25
N GLY A 123 3.00 5.10 -16.07
CA GLY A 123 3.51 3.76 -16.29
C GLY A 123 4.44 3.30 -15.16
N GLU A 124 4.48 2.02 -14.94
CA GLU A 124 5.23 1.41 -13.84
C GLU A 124 6.67 1.07 -14.28
N ASN A 125 7.45 2.10 -14.59
CA ASN A 125 8.86 1.96 -14.96
C ASN A 125 9.75 2.15 -13.75
N ARG A 126 10.72 1.26 -13.57
CA ARG A 126 11.73 1.36 -12.51
C ARG A 126 12.85 2.30 -12.92
N ASN A 127 13.20 3.25 -12.06
CA ASN A 127 14.41 4.06 -12.24
C ASN A 127 15.69 3.29 -11.81
N GLU A 128 16.85 3.88 -12.00
CA GLU A 128 18.16 3.28 -11.65
C GLU A 128 18.30 3.00 -10.15
N GLU A 129 17.63 3.77 -9.30
CA GLU A 129 17.66 3.63 -7.85
C GLU A 129 16.63 2.61 -7.32
N GLY A 130 15.79 2.05 -8.19
CA GLY A 130 14.81 1.03 -7.82
C GLY A 130 13.40 1.54 -7.50
N VAL A 131 13.14 2.85 -7.58
CA VAL A 131 11.79 3.42 -7.44
C VAL A 131 11.00 3.21 -8.71
N ILE A 132 9.74 2.81 -8.57
CA ILE A 132 8.83 2.58 -9.69
C ILE A 132 7.98 3.85 -9.87
N SER A 133 7.91 4.38 -11.09
CA SER A 133 7.09 5.55 -11.44
C SER A 133 5.60 5.21 -11.42
N GLY A 134 4.74 6.17 -11.05
CA GLY A 134 3.29 5.98 -11.06
C GLY A 134 2.80 4.85 -10.16
N HIS A 135 3.54 4.53 -9.09
CA HIS A 135 3.33 3.36 -8.24
C HIS A 135 3.04 3.74 -6.80
N ALA A 136 2.22 2.94 -6.13
CA ALA A 136 1.83 3.15 -4.74
C ALA A 136 2.61 2.21 -3.79
N TYR A 137 3.07 2.77 -2.68
CA TYR A 137 3.80 2.10 -1.61
C TYR A 137 3.06 2.22 -0.29
N SER A 138 3.17 1.22 0.58
CA SER A 138 2.80 1.39 1.98
C SER A 138 3.95 2.09 2.72
N LEU A 139 3.67 3.20 3.40
CA LEU A 139 4.60 3.84 4.32
C LEU A 139 4.44 3.18 5.70
N ILE A 140 5.45 2.41 6.09
CA ILE A 140 5.38 1.53 7.27
C ILE A 140 5.79 2.26 8.53
N SER A 141 6.86 3.07 8.46
CA SER A 141 7.39 3.79 9.62
C SER A 141 8.34 4.91 9.24
N ILE A 142 8.53 5.83 10.17
CA ILE A 142 9.41 7.00 10.07
C ILE A 142 10.56 6.83 11.05
N HIS A 143 11.78 7.00 10.59
CA HIS A 143 12.98 6.83 11.41
C HIS A 143 13.90 8.05 11.36
N GLU A 144 14.55 8.31 12.47
CA GLU A 144 15.71 9.21 12.55
C GLU A 144 16.90 8.41 13.05
N VAL A 145 17.98 8.44 12.30
CA VAL A 145 19.25 7.81 12.68
C VAL A 145 20.35 8.83 12.77
N LYS A 146 21.30 8.62 13.67
CA LYS A 146 22.53 9.42 13.77
C LYS A 146 23.63 8.71 13.01
N SER A 147 24.15 9.36 11.97
CA SER A 147 25.27 8.87 11.18
C SER A 147 26.27 9.99 10.97
N GLU A 148 27.52 9.76 11.31
CA GLU A 148 28.63 10.72 11.17
C GLU A 148 28.34 12.12 11.76
N GLY A 149 27.65 12.16 12.89
CA GLY A 149 27.26 13.41 13.58
C GLY A 149 26.06 14.12 12.99
N GLN A 150 25.50 13.64 11.89
CA GLN A 150 24.31 14.19 11.24
C GLN A 150 23.06 13.36 11.58
N THR A 151 21.91 14.02 11.51
CA THR A 151 20.62 13.34 11.62
C THR A 151 20.11 13.02 10.21
N VAL A 152 19.94 11.75 9.92
CA VAL A 152 19.38 11.25 8.67
C VAL A 152 17.92 10.83 8.91
N ARG A 153 17.02 11.25 8.05
CA ARG A 153 15.59 10.94 8.09
C ARG A 153 15.27 9.88 7.07
N LEU A 154 14.69 8.79 7.51
CA LEU A 154 14.40 7.62 6.68
C LEU A 154 12.93 7.31 6.72
N LEU A 155 12.38 6.92 5.58
CA LEU A 155 11.04 6.39 5.41
C LEU A 155 11.16 4.90 5.09
N ARG A 156 10.50 4.05 5.88
CA ARG A 156 10.38 2.65 5.54
C ARG A 156 9.16 2.43 4.66
N LEU A 157 9.41 2.14 3.39
CA LEU A 157 8.38 1.87 2.38
C LEU A 157 8.32 0.37 2.07
N ARG A 158 7.13 -0.12 1.81
CA ARG A 158 6.91 -1.48 1.32
C ARG A 158 6.32 -1.43 -0.08
N ASN A 159 7.02 -2.06 -1.03
CA ASN A 159 6.49 -2.31 -2.36
C ASN A 159 5.48 -3.46 -2.32
N PRO A 160 4.20 -3.26 -2.70
CA PRO A 160 3.17 -4.30 -2.70
C PRO A 160 3.49 -5.45 -3.68
N TRP A 161 4.32 -5.24 -4.69
CA TRP A 161 4.76 -6.31 -5.58
C TRP A 161 5.61 -7.38 -4.88
N GLY A 162 6.16 -7.06 -3.70
CA GLY A 162 7.03 -7.97 -2.96
C GLY A 162 8.34 -8.29 -3.67
N SER A 163 8.72 -7.47 -4.63
CA SER A 163 9.97 -7.56 -5.38
C SER A 163 10.41 -6.18 -5.86
N GLY A 164 11.73 -6.02 -6.03
CA GLY A 164 12.31 -4.72 -6.38
C GLY A 164 12.57 -3.87 -5.15
N GLU A 165 13.85 -3.65 -4.87
CA GLU A 165 14.34 -2.94 -3.70
C GLU A 165 14.99 -1.63 -4.12
N TRP A 166 14.95 -0.64 -3.21
CA TRP A 166 15.75 0.57 -3.27
C TRP A 166 17.24 0.22 -3.34
N GLN A 167 17.98 0.85 -4.25
CA GLN A 167 19.40 0.57 -4.50
C GLN A 167 20.34 1.71 -4.02
N GLY A 168 19.79 2.85 -3.62
CA GLY A 168 20.56 3.99 -3.13
C GLY A 168 21.03 3.83 -1.68
N ASP A 169 21.45 4.94 -1.11
CA ASP A 169 21.87 5.04 0.29
C ASP A 169 20.77 4.52 1.22
N TRP A 170 21.18 3.85 2.30
CA TRP A 170 20.26 3.23 3.26
C TRP A 170 19.39 2.10 2.68
N SER A 171 19.72 1.57 1.52
CA SER A 171 19.14 0.30 1.04
C SER A 171 19.54 -0.86 1.97
N ASP A 172 18.84 -1.99 1.88
CA ASP A 172 19.10 -3.17 2.74
C ASP A 172 20.57 -3.62 2.76
N LYS A 173 21.29 -3.41 1.66
CA LYS A 173 22.70 -3.78 1.49
C LYS A 173 23.66 -2.62 1.66
N SER A 174 23.17 -1.42 1.99
CA SER A 174 24.00 -0.23 2.13
C SER A 174 25.05 -0.40 3.26
N GLN A 175 26.24 0.08 3.02
CA GLN A 175 27.33 0.12 4.02
C GLN A 175 27.09 1.17 5.11
N LEU A 176 26.14 2.08 4.93
CA LEU A 176 25.76 3.07 5.93
C LEU A 176 25.09 2.45 7.16
N TRP A 177 24.58 1.23 7.04
CA TRP A 177 24.05 0.47 8.16
C TRP A 177 25.17 -0.06 9.05
N THR A 178 25.39 0.55 10.17
CA THR A 178 26.26 0.00 11.22
C THR A 178 25.56 -1.14 11.99
N PRO A 179 26.30 -2.02 12.69
CA PRO A 179 25.69 -3.06 13.54
C PRO A 179 24.74 -2.51 14.60
N THR A 180 24.96 -1.26 15.06
CA THR A 180 24.11 -0.59 16.05
C THR A 180 22.79 -0.10 15.44
N LEU A 181 22.81 0.31 14.17
CA LEU A 181 21.63 0.83 13.46
C LEU A 181 20.76 -0.29 12.85
N LYS A 182 21.29 -1.51 12.76
CA LYS A 182 20.58 -2.71 12.27
C LYS A 182 19.75 -3.43 13.34
N LYS A 183 19.81 -2.99 14.60
CA LYS A 183 19.03 -3.52 15.73
C LYS A 183 17.70 -2.79 15.87
#